data_01f9051bc68a018d1bd1947e84535bc1
#
_entry.id   01f9051bc68a018d1bd1947e84535bc1
#
_cell.length_a   1.000
_cell.length_b   1.000
_cell.length_c   1.000
_cell.angle_alpha   90.00
_cell.angle_beta   90.00
_cell.angle_gamma   90.00
#
_symmetry.space_group_name_H-M   'P 1'
#
loop_
_entity.id
_entity.type
_entity.pdbx_description
1 polymer ?
#
loop_
_entity_poly.entity_id
_entity_poly.type
_entity_poly.pdbx_seq_one_letter_code
_entity_poly.pdbx_strand_id
1 'polypeptide(L)'
;MVIKILVLFGTMFLLMMIGSPIAVALGVATMVTMTATTNISLTTMSTACLSGLDSFPLMAIPFFMLAGNLMKSGGISRRILDFADAVVGWVTGSVGMVTVVASMFFAALSGSSPATVTAIGGITIPEMKEEGYDPAYATAITAAAGTIGVIIPPSIPFVIYGVAAQCSISDLFLAGIIPGILIGVVLMIVNYVTAKKCGFGHTKKFHAGH
;
A
#
# COMPACT_ATOMS: atom_id res chain seq x y z
N MET A 1 -8.21 22.05 -28.51
CA MET A 1 -7.64 21.40 -27.30
C MET A 1 -8.75 21.02 -26.31
N VAL A 2 -9.63 21.95 -25.92
CA VAL A 2 -10.72 21.74 -24.94
C VAL A 2 -11.64 20.57 -25.32
N ILE A 3 -12.08 20.48 -26.60
CA ILE A 3 -12.96 19.39 -27.05
C ILE A 3 -12.32 18.00 -26.85
N LYS A 4 -11.03 17.86 -27.10
CA LYS A 4 -10.32 16.58 -26.93
C LYS A 4 -10.33 16.16 -25.46
N ILE A 5 -10.11 17.12 -24.55
CA ILE A 5 -10.13 16.89 -23.10
C ILE A 5 -11.53 16.51 -22.64
N LEU A 6 -12.56 17.22 -23.11
CA LEU A 6 -13.96 16.93 -22.77
C LEU A 6 -14.40 15.56 -23.26
N VAL A 7 -14.04 15.19 -24.49
CA VAL A 7 -14.37 13.85 -25.03
C VAL A 7 -13.65 12.77 -24.24
N LEU A 8 -12.36 12.94 -23.93
CA LEU A 8 -11.56 11.96 -23.18
C LEU A 8 -12.13 11.72 -21.78
N PHE A 9 -12.26 12.80 -21.01
CA PHE A 9 -12.74 12.65 -19.62
C PHE A 9 -14.23 12.34 -19.57
N GLY A 10 -15.05 12.89 -20.47
CA GLY A 10 -16.49 12.61 -20.54
C GLY A 10 -16.77 11.13 -20.81
N THR A 11 -16.12 10.54 -21.80
CA THR A 11 -16.25 9.11 -22.10
C THR A 11 -15.67 8.23 -20.98
N MET A 12 -14.55 8.61 -20.39
CA MET A 12 -13.94 7.89 -19.28
C MET A 12 -14.89 7.84 -18.07
N PHE A 13 -15.40 8.99 -17.62
CA PHE A 13 -16.31 9.04 -16.48
C PHE A 13 -17.65 8.34 -16.76
N LEU A 14 -18.18 8.46 -17.98
CA LEU A 14 -19.40 7.78 -18.37
C LEU A 14 -19.23 6.25 -18.27
N LEU A 15 -18.12 5.71 -18.77
CA LEU A 15 -17.83 4.27 -18.67
C LEU A 15 -17.62 3.83 -17.22
N MET A 16 -16.96 4.65 -16.39
CA MET A 16 -16.79 4.34 -14.97
C MET A 16 -18.14 4.34 -14.22
N MET A 17 -19.07 5.23 -14.57
CA MET A 17 -20.42 5.23 -13.98
C MET A 17 -21.23 3.99 -14.36
N ILE A 18 -20.98 3.37 -15.50
CA ILE A 18 -21.58 2.09 -15.91
C ILE A 18 -20.93 0.88 -15.22
N GLY A 19 -19.87 1.12 -14.41
CA GLY A 19 -19.17 0.08 -13.66
C GLY A 19 -18.03 -0.60 -14.45
N SER A 20 -17.56 0.00 -15.55
CA SER A 20 -16.42 -0.53 -16.31
C SER A 20 -15.13 -0.47 -15.50
N PRO A 21 -14.23 -1.48 -15.58
CA PRO A 21 -12.90 -1.42 -15.00
C PRO A 21 -12.12 -0.21 -15.51
N ILE A 22 -11.34 0.45 -14.66
CA ILE A 22 -10.59 1.68 -14.96
C ILE A 22 -9.72 1.52 -16.22
N ALA A 23 -9.03 0.38 -16.36
CA ALA A 23 -8.19 0.10 -17.53
C ALA A 23 -8.98 0.10 -18.85
N VAL A 24 -10.19 -0.51 -18.84
CA VAL A 24 -11.08 -0.54 -20.00
C VAL A 24 -11.62 0.85 -20.29
N ALA A 25 -12.05 1.58 -19.25
CA ALA A 25 -12.56 2.95 -19.39
C ALA A 25 -11.50 3.88 -20.01
N LEU A 26 -10.24 3.80 -19.54
CA LEU A 26 -9.12 4.56 -20.10
C LEU A 26 -8.81 4.18 -21.55
N GLY A 27 -8.74 2.89 -21.85
CA GLY A 27 -8.45 2.39 -23.20
C GLY A 27 -9.52 2.82 -24.21
N VAL A 28 -10.79 2.61 -23.88
CA VAL A 28 -11.92 2.98 -24.76
C VAL A 28 -12.04 4.50 -24.88
N ALA A 29 -11.89 5.26 -23.80
CA ALA A 29 -11.94 6.72 -23.86
C ALA A 29 -10.82 7.29 -24.75
N THR A 30 -9.61 6.75 -24.66
CA THR A 30 -8.49 7.13 -25.51
C THR A 30 -8.79 6.79 -26.99
N MET A 31 -9.29 5.58 -27.26
CA MET A 31 -9.66 5.14 -28.61
C MET A 31 -10.74 6.04 -29.22
N VAL A 32 -11.81 6.34 -28.47
CA VAL A 32 -12.89 7.23 -28.92
C VAL A 32 -12.35 8.64 -29.18
N THR A 33 -11.52 9.16 -28.30
CA THR A 33 -10.93 10.49 -28.47
C THR A 33 -10.03 10.56 -29.68
N MET A 34 -9.19 9.54 -29.92
CA MET A 34 -8.31 9.49 -31.09
C MET A 34 -9.11 9.43 -32.38
N THR A 35 -10.13 8.60 -32.48
CA THR A 35 -10.95 8.46 -33.69
C THR A 35 -11.86 9.66 -33.94
N ALA A 36 -12.40 10.27 -32.87
CA ALA A 36 -13.36 11.37 -33.02
C ALA A 36 -12.72 12.75 -33.21
N THR A 37 -11.50 12.95 -32.68
CA THR A 37 -10.90 14.30 -32.61
C THR A 37 -9.51 14.41 -33.22
N THR A 38 -8.93 13.31 -33.70
CA THR A 38 -7.59 13.29 -34.29
C THR A 38 -7.53 12.37 -35.51
N ASN A 39 -6.60 12.64 -36.41
CA ASN A 39 -6.31 11.76 -37.56
C ASN A 39 -5.20 10.74 -37.23
N ILE A 40 -5.00 10.41 -35.95
CA ILE A 40 -3.98 9.48 -35.51
C ILE A 40 -4.49 8.05 -35.68
N SER A 41 -3.70 7.20 -36.30
CA SER A 41 -4.05 5.80 -36.50
C SER A 41 -4.17 5.03 -35.18
N LEU A 42 -5.13 4.10 -35.09
CA LEU A 42 -5.27 3.19 -33.97
C LEU A 42 -4.03 2.31 -33.73
N THR A 43 -3.25 2.06 -34.79
CA THR A 43 -1.96 1.36 -34.66
C THR A 43 -0.98 2.12 -33.76
N THR A 44 -1.01 3.45 -33.80
CA THR A 44 -0.20 4.30 -32.91
C THR A 44 -0.56 4.09 -31.43
N MET A 45 -1.84 3.88 -31.11
CA MET A 45 -2.27 3.55 -29.77
C MET A 45 -1.69 2.20 -29.31
N SER A 46 -1.80 1.18 -30.16
CA SER A 46 -1.26 -0.15 -29.83
C SER A 46 0.26 -0.12 -29.63
N THR A 47 0.99 0.57 -30.49
CA THR A 47 2.44 0.71 -30.34
C THR A 47 2.81 1.53 -29.11
N ALA A 48 2.08 2.59 -28.80
CA ALA A 48 2.30 3.38 -27.58
C ALA A 48 2.02 2.58 -26.30
N CYS A 49 0.96 1.76 -26.28
CA CYS A 49 0.67 0.87 -25.18
C CYS A 49 1.78 -0.18 -24.97
N LEU A 50 2.23 -0.82 -26.06
CA LEU A 50 3.32 -1.80 -25.99
C LEU A 50 4.63 -1.17 -25.54
N SER A 51 5.01 -0.02 -26.12
CA SER A 51 6.23 0.71 -25.71
C SER A 51 6.15 1.22 -24.27
N GLY A 52 4.96 1.59 -23.78
CA GLY A 52 4.75 2.02 -22.40
C GLY A 52 4.89 0.86 -21.40
N LEU A 53 4.57 -0.36 -21.82
CA LEU A 53 4.73 -1.57 -21.01
C LEU A 53 6.16 -2.14 -21.09
N ASP A 54 6.86 -1.91 -22.18
CA ASP A 54 8.25 -2.36 -22.41
C ASP A 54 9.22 -1.46 -21.63
N SER A 55 9.12 -1.53 -20.32
CA SER A 55 9.95 -0.77 -19.39
C SER A 55 10.50 -1.71 -18.34
N PHE A 56 11.83 -1.84 -18.30
CA PHE A 56 12.52 -2.68 -17.32
C PHE A 56 12.09 -2.41 -15.87
N PRO A 57 11.96 -1.16 -15.41
CA PRO A 57 11.48 -0.90 -14.05
C PRO A 57 10.06 -1.40 -13.78
N LEU A 58 9.16 -1.39 -14.77
CA LEU A 58 7.78 -1.89 -14.59
C LEU A 58 7.74 -3.41 -14.40
N MET A 59 8.72 -4.14 -14.93
CA MET A 59 8.84 -5.59 -14.66
C MET A 59 9.11 -5.90 -13.18
N ALA A 60 9.65 -4.99 -12.41
CA ALA A 60 9.83 -5.16 -10.98
C ALA A 60 8.51 -5.36 -10.23
N ILE A 61 7.40 -4.78 -10.71
CA ILE A 61 6.09 -4.83 -10.05
C ILE A 61 5.58 -6.28 -9.89
N PRO A 62 5.43 -7.08 -10.96
CA PRO A 62 4.97 -8.47 -10.81
C PRO A 62 5.94 -9.33 -9.98
N PHE A 63 7.24 -9.08 -10.03
CA PHE A 63 8.19 -9.80 -9.18
C PHE A 63 8.06 -9.44 -7.70
N PHE A 64 7.86 -8.16 -7.35
CA PHE A 64 7.57 -7.76 -5.98
C PHE A 64 6.24 -8.33 -5.48
N MET A 65 5.21 -8.34 -6.31
CA MET A 65 3.92 -8.96 -5.96
C MET A 65 4.06 -10.47 -5.73
N LEU A 66 4.83 -11.16 -6.58
CA LEU A 66 5.10 -12.58 -6.41
C LEU A 66 5.89 -12.85 -5.13
N ALA A 67 6.96 -12.10 -4.88
CA ALA A 67 7.76 -12.21 -3.66
C ALA A 67 6.89 -11.97 -2.41
N GLY A 68 6.08 -10.92 -2.37
CA GLY A 68 5.16 -10.61 -1.27
C GLY A 68 4.15 -11.74 -1.01
N ASN A 69 3.59 -12.34 -2.08
CA ASN A 69 2.66 -13.46 -1.96
C ASN A 69 3.34 -14.73 -1.44
N LEU A 70 4.54 -15.04 -1.94
CA LEU A 70 5.33 -16.18 -1.47
C LEU A 70 5.73 -16.02 0.01
N MET A 71 6.12 -14.83 0.42
CA MET A 71 6.43 -14.52 1.81
C MET A 71 5.22 -14.67 2.73
N LYS A 72 4.04 -14.20 2.27
CA LYS A 72 2.79 -14.35 3.01
C LYS A 72 2.45 -15.84 3.21
N SER A 73 2.47 -16.64 2.15
CA SER A 73 2.19 -18.08 2.21
C SER A 73 3.27 -18.88 2.95
N GLY A 74 4.52 -18.40 2.94
CA GLY A 74 5.65 -18.96 3.67
C GLY A 74 5.67 -18.68 5.19
N GLY A 75 4.63 -17.99 5.73
CA GLY A 75 4.51 -17.73 7.17
C GLY A 75 5.41 -16.59 7.69
N ILE A 76 6.03 -15.81 6.81
CA ILE A 76 6.91 -14.69 7.20
C ILE A 76 6.10 -13.61 7.94
N SER A 77 4.84 -13.38 7.58
CA SER A 77 3.98 -12.41 8.28
C SER A 77 3.91 -12.70 9.78
N ARG A 78 3.79 -13.97 10.17
CA ARG A 78 3.75 -14.35 11.57
C ARG A 78 5.07 -14.13 12.28
N ARG A 79 6.19 -14.46 11.63
CA ARG A 79 7.53 -14.22 12.19
C ARG A 79 7.84 -12.72 12.36
N ILE A 80 7.32 -11.88 11.46
CA ILE A 80 7.43 -10.42 11.59
C ILE A 80 6.62 -9.93 12.79
N LEU A 81 5.43 -10.48 13.02
CA LEU A 81 4.62 -10.16 14.20
C LEU A 81 5.31 -10.61 15.47
N ASP A 82 5.84 -11.82 15.52
CA ASP A 82 6.60 -12.33 16.67
C ASP A 82 7.82 -11.46 16.98
N PHE A 83 8.55 -11.03 15.94
CA PHE A 83 9.66 -10.09 16.07
C PHE A 83 9.20 -8.72 16.59
N ALA A 84 8.13 -8.18 16.01
CA ALA A 84 7.59 -6.90 16.44
C ALA A 84 7.08 -6.95 17.90
N ASP A 85 6.45 -8.06 18.31
CA ASP A 85 6.02 -8.29 19.69
C ASP A 85 7.23 -8.32 20.63
N ALA A 86 8.33 -8.96 20.25
CA ALA A 86 9.56 -8.96 21.03
C ALA A 86 10.16 -7.55 21.22
N VAL A 87 10.00 -6.66 20.23
CA VAL A 87 10.56 -5.29 20.24
C VAL A 87 9.67 -4.30 21.00
N VAL A 88 8.35 -4.34 20.79
CA VAL A 88 7.41 -3.34 21.32
C VAL A 88 6.24 -3.92 22.13
N GLY A 89 6.12 -5.23 22.25
CA GLY A 89 4.99 -5.91 22.91
C GLY A 89 4.85 -5.64 24.40
N TRP A 90 5.89 -5.09 25.05
CA TRP A 90 5.88 -4.68 26.46
C TRP A 90 5.31 -3.28 26.70
N VAL A 91 5.04 -2.51 25.63
CA VAL A 91 4.51 -1.14 25.71
C VAL A 91 2.98 -1.18 25.86
N THR A 92 2.40 -0.21 26.58
CA THR A 92 0.95 -0.06 26.69
C THR A 92 0.31 0.04 25.31
N GLY A 93 -0.76 -0.73 25.07
CA GLY A 93 -1.33 -0.84 23.72
C GLY A 93 -0.53 -1.77 22.82
N SER A 94 0.03 -2.85 23.38
CA SER A 94 0.99 -3.77 22.77
C SER A 94 0.60 -4.21 21.37
N VAL A 95 -0.60 -4.78 21.16
CA VAL A 95 -1.01 -5.31 19.86
C VAL A 95 -1.12 -4.21 18.80
N GLY A 96 -1.60 -3.02 19.18
CA GLY A 96 -1.60 -1.87 18.27
C GLY A 96 -0.18 -1.40 17.89
N MET A 97 0.76 -1.41 18.86
CA MET A 97 2.18 -1.13 18.59
C MET A 97 2.80 -2.16 17.65
N VAL A 98 2.58 -3.44 17.95
CA VAL A 98 3.02 -4.57 17.12
C VAL A 98 2.47 -4.46 15.70
N THR A 99 1.20 -4.08 15.56
CA THR A 99 0.56 -3.86 14.25
C THR A 99 1.30 -2.80 13.43
N VAL A 100 1.65 -1.67 14.04
CA VAL A 100 2.36 -0.58 13.32
C VAL A 100 3.76 -1.03 12.93
N VAL A 101 4.54 -1.57 13.86
CA VAL A 101 5.91 -2.02 13.61
C VAL A 101 5.95 -3.15 12.58
N ALA A 102 5.08 -4.15 12.73
CA ALA A 102 4.98 -5.25 11.77
C ALA A 102 4.58 -4.74 10.38
N SER A 103 3.67 -3.74 10.30
CA SER A 103 3.31 -3.12 9.03
C SER A 103 4.47 -2.40 8.37
N MET A 104 5.34 -1.73 9.15
CA MET A 104 6.57 -1.10 8.61
C MET A 104 7.52 -2.14 8.00
N PHE A 105 7.76 -3.25 8.68
CA PHE A 105 8.59 -4.33 8.14
C PHE A 105 7.96 -5.03 6.95
N PHE A 106 6.67 -5.32 7.02
CA PHE A 106 5.96 -5.96 5.91
C PHE A 106 5.83 -5.03 4.69
N ALA A 107 5.73 -3.74 4.91
CA ALA A 107 5.78 -2.71 3.87
C ALA A 107 7.04 -2.85 3.00
N ALA A 108 8.20 -2.98 3.65
CA ALA A 108 9.50 -3.16 2.98
C ALA A 108 9.61 -4.48 2.18
N LEU A 109 8.64 -5.36 2.28
CA LEU A 109 8.60 -6.62 1.53
C LEU A 109 7.54 -6.61 0.42
N SER A 110 6.39 -5.98 0.67
CA SER A 110 5.21 -6.07 -0.21
C SER A 110 5.11 -4.92 -1.22
N GLY A 111 5.58 -3.73 -0.86
CA GLY A 111 5.43 -2.52 -1.68
C GLY A 111 3.97 -2.10 -1.94
N SER A 112 3.02 -2.67 -1.18
CA SER A 112 1.57 -2.55 -1.42
C SER A 112 0.80 -2.35 -0.12
N SER A 113 0.05 -1.26 -0.02
CA SER A 113 -0.80 -0.97 1.14
C SER A 113 -1.91 -2.01 1.35
N PRO A 114 -2.71 -2.40 0.34
CA PRO A 114 -3.72 -3.44 0.53
C PRO A 114 -3.14 -4.79 0.96
N ALA A 115 -1.97 -5.17 0.43
CA ALA A 115 -1.30 -6.41 0.82
C ALA A 115 -0.86 -6.36 2.30
N THR A 116 -0.30 -5.23 2.74
CA THR A 116 0.10 -5.01 4.14
C THR A 116 -1.10 -5.08 5.08
N VAL A 117 -2.18 -4.34 4.79
CA VAL A 117 -3.41 -4.38 5.60
C VAL A 117 -3.97 -5.80 5.69
N THR A 118 -4.03 -6.52 4.58
CA THR A 118 -4.60 -7.89 4.56
C THR A 118 -3.72 -8.88 5.31
N ALA A 119 -2.39 -8.77 5.17
CA ALA A 119 -1.47 -9.71 5.79
C ALA A 119 -1.35 -9.52 7.30
N ILE A 120 -1.21 -8.29 7.75
CA ILE A 120 -1.03 -7.96 9.17
C ILE A 120 -2.39 -7.86 9.87
N GLY A 121 -3.35 -7.13 9.29
CA GLY A 121 -4.66 -6.92 9.90
C GLY A 121 -5.50 -8.18 10.03
N GLY A 122 -5.32 -9.16 9.13
CA GLY A 122 -5.98 -10.46 9.25
C GLY A 122 -5.63 -11.21 10.54
N ILE A 123 -4.48 -10.92 11.15
CA ILE A 123 -4.00 -11.51 12.40
C ILE A 123 -4.26 -10.56 13.56
N THR A 124 -3.87 -9.30 13.44
CA THR A 124 -3.84 -8.35 14.56
C THR A 124 -5.20 -7.76 14.90
N ILE A 125 -6.13 -7.61 13.95
CA ILE A 125 -7.48 -7.08 14.26
C ILE A 125 -8.27 -8.01 15.19
N PRO A 126 -8.34 -9.35 14.95
CA PRO A 126 -8.95 -10.26 15.91
C PRO A 126 -8.28 -10.19 17.28
N GLU A 127 -6.95 -10.21 17.35
CA GLU A 127 -6.18 -10.15 18.58
C GLU A 127 -6.42 -8.84 19.37
N MET A 128 -6.46 -7.70 18.67
CA MET A 128 -6.83 -6.42 19.31
C MET A 128 -8.23 -6.47 19.92
N LYS A 129 -9.21 -7.10 19.24
CA LYS A 129 -10.57 -7.24 19.78
C LYS A 129 -10.59 -8.11 21.04
N GLU A 130 -9.83 -9.19 21.07
CA GLU A 130 -9.70 -10.06 22.24
C GLU A 130 -9.05 -9.32 23.44
N GLU A 131 -8.12 -8.38 23.17
CA GLU A 131 -7.50 -7.53 24.20
C GLU A 131 -8.35 -6.29 24.57
N GLY A 132 -9.60 -6.21 24.11
CA GLY A 132 -10.56 -5.16 24.50
C GLY A 132 -10.44 -3.86 23.74
N TYR A 133 -9.77 -3.85 22.59
CA TYR A 133 -9.79 -2.68 21.71
C TYR A 133 -11.16 -2.51 21.05
N ASP A 134 -11.59 -1.25 20.90
CA ASP A 134 -12.74 -0.95 20.07
C ASP A 134 -12.52 -1.44 18.62
N PRO A 135 -13.47 -2.20 18.03
CA PRO A 135 -13.33 -2.72 16.68
C PRO A 135 -13.10 -1.67 15.59
N ALA A 136 -13.70 -0.49 15.75
CA ALA A 136 -13.49 0.62 14.82
C ALA A 136 -12.06 1.15 14.92
N TYR A 137 -11.53 1.29 16.16
CA TYR A 137 -10.16 1.71 16.38
C TYR A 137 -9.15 0.69 15.84
N ALA A 138 -9.36 -0.61 16.13
CA ALA A 138 -8.49 -1.69 15.65
C ALA A 138 -8.39 -1.70 14.12
N THR A 139 -9.51 -1.49 13.45
CA THR A 139 -9.55 -1.41 11.99
C THR A 139 -8.88 -0.13 11.48
N ALA A 140 -9.12 1.00 12.13
CA ALA A 140 -8.57 2.29 11.72
C ALA A 140 -7.04 2.34 11.87
N ILE A 141 -6.48 1.88 13.00
CA ILE A 141 -5.01 1.86 13.21
C ILE A 141 -4.33 0.91 12.23
N THR A 142 -4.94 -0.24 11.94
CA THR A 142 -4.42 -1.20 10.96
C THR A 142 -4.45 -0.62 9.54
N ALA A 143 -5.53 0.02 9.14
CA ALA A 143 -5.65 0.68 7.84
C ALA A 143 -4.62 1.82 7.70
N ALA A 144 -4.48 2.64 8.73
CA ALA A 144 -3.48 3.71 8.77
C ALA A 144 -2.04 3.16 8.70
N ALA A 145 -1.72 2.13 9.48
CA ALA A 145 -0.41 1.47 9.43
C ALA A 145 -0.14 0.86 8.04
N GLY A 146 -1.16 0.32 7.39
CA GLY A 146 -1.05 -0.24 6.04
C GLY A 146 -0.67 0.79 4.98
N THR A 147 -0.96 2.09 5.17
CA THR A 147 -0.54 3.14 4.22
C THR A 147 0.98 3.25 4.11
N ILE A 148 1.72 2.85 5.15
CA ILE A 148 3.19 2.79 5.12
C ILE A 148 3.67 1.84 4.02
N GLY A 149 2.85 0.84 3.65
CA GLY A 149 3.16 -0.17 2.64
C GLY A 149 3.44 0.36 1.24
N VAL A 150 3.09 1.59 0.95
CA VAL A 150 3.41 2.24 -0.34
C VAL A 150 4.44 3.36 -0.20
N ILE A 151 4.95 3.60 1.00
CA ILE A 151 5.90 4.68 1.28
C ILE A 151 7.29 4.12 1.56
N ILE A 152 7.40 3.08 2.41
CA ILE A 152 8.67 2.40 2.68
C ILE A 152 9.06 1.56 1.46
N PRO A 153 10.30 1.69 0.94
CA PRO A 153 10.76 0.92 -0.21
C PRO A 153 10.89 -0.59 0.09
N PRO A 154 10.73 -1.44 -0.93
CA PRO A 154 10.36 -1.12 -2.31
C PRO A 154 8.87 -0.75 -2.43
N SER A 155 8.53 0.24 -3.26
CA SER A 155 7.17 0.76 -3.42
C SER A 155 6.73 0.68 -4.87
N ILE A 156 5.62 -0.01 -5.13
CA ILE A 156 5.03 -0.11 -6.46
C ILE A 156 4.65 1.28 -7.02
N PRO A 157 3.96 2.17 -6.26
CA PRO A 157 3.66 3.51 -6.73
C PRO A 157 4.91 4.35 -7.07
N PHE A 158 6.01 4.20 -6.34
CA PHE A 158 7.25 4.92 -6.66
C PHE A 158 7.88 4.44 -7.97
N VAL A 159 7.80 3.13 -8.28
CA VAL A 159 8.24 2.60 -9.57
C VAL A 159 7.40 3.20 -10.70
N ILE A 160 6.06 3.19 -10.57
CA ILE A 160 5.15 3.75 -11.57
C ILE A 160 5.41 5.26 -11.75
N TYR A 161 5.53 6.00 -10.65
CA TYR A 161 5.80 7.43 -10.68
C TYR A 161 7.17 7.74 -11.32
N GLY A 162 8.21 6.99 -10.94
CA GLY A 162 9.55 7.18 -11.49
C GLY A 162 9.60 6.99 -13.01
N VAL A 163 8.89 5.98 -13.53
CA VAL A 163 8.76 5.76 -14.97
C VAL A 163 7.96 6.89 -15.65
N ALA A 164 6.83 7.28 -15.06
CA ALA A 164 5.97 8.32 -15.64
C ALA A 164 6.61 9.71 -15.61
N ALA A 165 7.29 10.05 -14.52
CA ALA A 165 7.95 11.35 -14.32
C ALA A 165 9.39 11.40 -14.85
N GLN A 166 9.91 10.29 -15.38
CA GLN A 166 11.30 10.17 -15.88
C GLN A 166 12.34 10.57 -14.84
N CYS A 167 12.11 10.20 -13.57
CA CYS A 167 13.03 10.46 -12.47
C CYS A 167 13.60 9.17 -11.86
N SER A 168 14.67 9.30 -11.07
CA SER A 168 15.37 8.18 -10.47
C SER A 168 14.48 7.45 -9.45
N ILE A 169 14.22 6.17 -9.67
CA ILE A 169 13.46 5.31 -8.76
C ILE A 169 14.25 5.08 -7.47
N SER A 170 15.57 5.00 -7.55
CA SER A 170 16.44 4.84 -6.38
C SER A 170 16.34 6.05 -5.44
N ASP A 171 16.30 7.27 -6.00
CA ASP A 171 16.18 8.49 -5.19
C ASP A 171 14.79 8.61 -4.57
N LEU A 172 13.74 8.18 -5.29
CA LEU A 172 12.38 8.08 -4.73
C LEU A 172 12.33 7.09 -3.56
N PHE A 173 13.00 5.96 -3.68
CA PHE A 173 13.07 4.98 -2.61
C PHE A 173 13.78 5.55 -1.38
N LEU A 174 14.93 6.18 -1.55
CA LEU A 174 15.64 6.84 -0.45
C LEU A 174 14.80 7.94 0.20
N ALA A 175 14.10 8.75 -0.60
CA ALA A 175 13.22 9.79 -0.09
C ALA A 175 12.02 9.24 0.71
N GLY A 176 11.54 8.03 0.41
CA GLY A 176 10.42 7.40 1.10
C GLY A 176 10.74 6.86 2.49
N ILE A 177 12.00 6.56 2.80
CA ILE A 177 12.39 5.95 4.08
C ILE A 177 12.05 6.86 5.27
N ILE A 178 12.47 8.11 5.20
CA ILE A 178 12.29 9.07 6.31
C ILE A 178 10.80 9.34 6.59
N PRO A 179 9.96 9.69 5.59
CA PRO A 179 8.53 9.85 5.80
C PRO A 179 7.85 8.58 6.30
N GLY A 180 8.23 7.41 5.79
CA GLY A 180 7.67 6.13 6.20
C GLY A 180 7.93 5.84 7.68
N ILE A 181 9.17 6.05 8.15
CA ILE A 181 9.53 5.90 9.57
C ILE A 181 8.80 6.93 10.42
N LEU A 182 8.74 8.19 9.95
CA LEU A 182 8.05 9.26 10.68
C LEU A 182 6.57 8.93 10.89
N ILE A 183 5.88 8.46 9.86
CA ILE A 183 4.47 8.05 9.96
C ILE A 183 4.33 6.89 10.95
N GLY A 184 5.21 5.90 10.90
CA GLY A 184 5.22 4.78 11.84
C GLY A 184 5.37 5.26 13.29
N VAL A 185 6.31 6.15 13.56
CA VAL A 185 6.53 6.73 14.90
C VAL A 185 5.30 7.52 15.36
N VAL A 186 4.72 8.35 14.50
CA VAL A 186 3.51 9.12 14.83
C VAL A 186 2.33 8.18 15.15
N LEU A 187 2.12 7.12 14.37
CA LEU A 187 1.08 6.14 14.63
C LEU A 187 1.31 5.38 15.94
N MET A 188 2.55 5.05 16.28
CA MET A 188 2.89 4.45 17.58
C MET A 188 2.57 5.40 18.73
N ILE A 189 2.87 6.70 18.61
CA ILE A 189 2.53 7.71 19.62
C ILE A 189 0.99 7.83 19.77
N VAL A 190 0.27 7.92 18.66
CA VAL A 190 -1.21 7.96 18.66
C VAL A 190 -1.77 6.70 19.35
N ASN A 191 -1.28 5.53 18.98
CA ASN A 191 -1.72 4.28 19.61
C ASN A 191 -1.44 4.26 21.12
N TYR A 192 -0.26 4.67 21.55
CA TYR A 192 0.10 4.74 22.97
C TYR A 192 -0.84 5.66 23.77
N VAL A 193 -1.06 6.88 23.24
CA VAL A 193 -1.92 7.88 23.90
C VAL A 193 -3.37 7.39 23.97
N THR A 194 -3.87 6.78 22.90
CA THR A 194 -5.24 6.28 22.84
C THR A 194 -5.42 5.06 23.76
N ALA A 195 -4.50 4.11 23.71
CA ALA A 195 -4.53 2.93 24.57
C ALA A 195 -4.49 3.31 26.07
N LYS A 196 -3.65 4.30 26.43
CA LYS A 196 -3.58 4.80 27.81
C LYS A 196 -4.86 5.52 28.26
N LYS A 197 -5.52 6.25 27.35
CA LYS A 197 -6.80 6.96 27.66
C LYS A 197 -7.99 6.01 27.75
N CYS A 198 -8.05 5.02 26.88
CA CYS A 198 -9.19 4.10 26.78
C CYS A 198 -8.99 2.81 27.57
N GLY A 199 -7.80 2.57 28.13
CA GLY A 199 -7.49 1.35 28.88
C GLY A 199 -7.38 0.10 28.01
N PHE A 200 -7.00 0.26 26.74
CA PHE A 200 -6.81 -0.87 25.81
C PHE A 200 -5.46 -1.56 26.04
N GLY A 201 -5.46 -2.88 25.86
CA GLY A 201 -4.26 -3.70 25.86
C GLY A 201 -3.61 -3.79 27.25
N HIS A 202 -3.63 -4.97 27.84
CA HIS A 202 -2.89 -5.24 29.06
C HIS A 202 -1.39 -5.29 28.77
N THR A 203 -0.59 -4.63 29.60
CA THR A 203 0.86 -4.66 29.52
C THR A 203 1.32 -6.11 29.73
N LYS A 204 1.71 -6.81 28.67
CA LYS A 204 2.40 -8.11 28.82
C LYS A 204 3.72 -7.86 29.54
N LYS A 205 4.00 -8.57 30.63
CA LYS A 205 5.32 -8.50 31.28
C LYS A 205 6.37 -9.00 30.29
N PHE A 206 7.42 -8.23 30.11
CA PHE A 206 8.56 -8.60 29.27
C PHE A 206 9.12 -9.95 29.73
N HIS A 207 8.93 -11.01 28.96
CA HIS A 207 9.60 -12.29 29.16
C HIS A 207 10.84 -12.29 28.25
N ALA A 208 11.96 -11.80 28.80
CA ALA A 208 13.26 -12.05 28.20
C ALA A 208 13.65 -13.49 28.56
N GLY A 209 13.46 -14.41 27.63
CA GLY A 209 14.08 -15.72 27.75
C GLY A 209 13.13 -16.90 27.49
N HIS A 210 13.21 -17.49 26.35
CA HIS A 210 13.65 -18.91 26.15
C HIS A 210 14.04 -19.05 24.70
#